data_11d9254209808ba782b77e2c747da6cf
#
_entry.id   11d9254209808ba782b77e2c747da6cf
#
_cell.length_a   1.000
_cell.length_b   1.000
_cell.length_c   1.000
_cell.angle_alpha   90.00
_cell.angle_beta   90.00
_cell.angle_gamma   90.00
#
_symmetry.space_group_name_H-M   'P 1'
#
loop_
_entity.id
_entity.type
_entity.pdbx_description
1 polymer ?
#
loop_
_entity_poly.entity_id
_entity_poly.type
_entity_poly.pdbx_seq_one_letter_code
_entity_poly.pdbx_strand_id
1 'polypeptide(L)'
;PNIFQINFNSKNDLSIIDNDTACVIMEPIQGGAGFISANNEYLKEIRKLCDRHNVILIFDELQTGIGRTGKMFAFENYKIVPDILVIGKALGGGFPIGALISDRKLLSKFTSNPELGHITTFGGHPVIASAGLKTLQIILREKLHLKTIEKEKIFRNRLKHELIEEIRGSGLMLCLIMKNSSIASQLVSESLNKGLILFFLLYEKRAVRITPPLTISENEINQGCDIIIQCLKKIN
;
A
#
# COMPACT_ATOMS: atom_id res chain seq x y z
N PRO A 1 -8.67 -19.56 -17.66
CA PRO A 1 -8.88 -18.13 -17.72
C PRO A 1 -7.65 -17.44 -18.25
N ASN A 2 -7.84 -16.54 -19.18
CA ASN A 2 -6.75 -15.77 -19.78
C ASN A 2 -6.33 -14.66 -18.79
N ILE A 3 -5.24 -14.89 -18.07
CA ILE A 3 -4.63 -13.91 -17.16
C ILE A 3 -3.27 -13.55 -17.73
N PHE A 4 -3.03 -12.26 -17.93
CA PHE A 4 -1.77 -11.74 -18.41
C PHE A 4 -1.13 -10.86 -17.34
N GLN A 5 0.18 -10.98 -17.19
CA GLN A 5 0.98 -10.07 -16.36
C GLN A 5 1.65 -9.05 -17.26
N ILE A 6 1.61 -7.78 -16.86
CA ILE A 6 2.34 -6.69 -17.49
C ILE A 6 3.43 -6.19 -16.52
N ASN A 7 4.57 -5.77 -17.07
CA ASN A 7 5.63 -5.22 -16.24
C ASN A 7 5.22 -3.87 -15.68
N PHE A 8 5.32 -3.73 -14.37
CA PHE A 8 4.92 -2.51 -13.69
C PHE A 8 5.76 -1.32 -14.17
N ASN A 9 5.09 -0.19 -14.43
CA ASN A 9 5.68 1.01 -15.03
C ASN A 9 6.19 0.86 -16.48
N SER A 10 5.91 -0.28 -17.16
CA SER A 10 6.23 -0.45 -18.58
C SER A 10 5.04 -0.03 -19.46
N LYS A 11 5.22 1.04 -20.24
CA LYS A 11 4.20 1.47 -21.21
C LYS A 11 4.11 0.55 -22.42
N ASN A 12 5.18 -0.17 -22.73
CA ASN A 12 5.26 -1.05 -23.91
C ASN A 12 4.30 -2.24 -23.79
N ASP A 13 4.00 -2.66 -22.56
CA ASP A 13 3.16 -3.82 -22.30
C ASP A 13 1.66 -3.48 -22.29
N LEU A 14 1.31 -2.19 -22.34
CA LEU A 14 -0.07 -1.74 -22.23
C LEU A 14 -0.92 -2.02 -23.47
N SER A 15 -0.31 -2.36 -24.61
CA SER A 15 -1.02 -2.73 -25.85
C SER A 15 -1.88 -3.98 -25.72
N ILE A 16 -1.67 -4.78 -24.65
CA ILE A 16 -2.50 -5.96 -24.34
C ILE A 16 -3.89 -5.57 -23.79
N ILE A 17 -4.06 -4.32 -23.35
CA ILE A 17 -5.36 -3.83 -22.88
C ILE A 17 -6.21 -3.44 -24.09
N ASP A 18 -7.19 -4.28 -24.41
CA ASP A 18 -8.05 -4.19 -25.58
C ASP A 18 -9.53 -4.48 -25.24
N ASN A 19 -10.35 -4.64 -26.27
CA ASN A 19 -11.80 -4.89 -26.11
C ASN A 19 -12.13 -6.26 -25.53
N ASP A 20 -11.20 -7.20 -25.51
CA ASP A 20 -11.36 -8.54 -24.92
C ASP A 20 -10.90 -8.56 -23.46
N THR A 21 -10.31 -7.48 -22.97
CA THR A 21 -9.86 -7.32 -21.58
C THR A 21 -11.05 -7.00 -20.68
N ALA A 22 -11.32 -7.85 -19.69
CA ALA A 22 -12.40 -7.62 -18.71
C ALA A 22 -12.03 -6.57 -17.66
N CYS A 23 -10.82 -6.66 -17.10
CA CYS A 23 -10.34 -5.74 -16.08
C CYS A 23 -8.82 -5.66 -16.02
N VAL A 24 -8.33 -4.56 -15.48
CA VAL A 24 -6.95 -4.39 -15.02
C VAL A 24 -6.98 -4.27 -13.50
N ILE A 25 -6.23 -5.15 -12.79
CA ILE A 25 -6.08 -5.08 -11.34
C ILE A 25 -4.64 -4.75 -10.99
N MET A 26 -4.43 -3.78 -10.10
CA MET A 26 -3.09 -3.39 -9.68
C MET A 26 -3.08 -2.67 -8.33
N GLU A 27 -1.92 -2.70 -7.66
CA GLU A 27 -1.64 -1.80 -6.53
C GLU A 27 -1.09 -0.47 -7.06
N PRO A 28 -1.51 0.71 -6.55
CA PRO A 28 -0.87 2.00 -6.89
C PRO A 28 0.61 2.09 -6.44
N ILE A 29 0.95 1.36 -5.36
CA ILE A 29 2.31 1.15 -4.89
C ILE A 29 2.43 -0.34 -4.60
N GLN A 30 3.33 -1.05 -5.30
CA GLN A 30 3.51 -2.50 -5.13
C GLN A 30 4.10 -2.81 -3.76
N GLY A 31 3.27 -3.39 -2.86
CA GLY A 31 3.65 -3.67 -1.49
C GLY A 31 4.76 -4.71 -1.37
N GLY A 32 4.61 -5.85 -2.02
CA GLY A 32 5.54 -6.98 -1.93
C GLY A 32 6.87 -6.78 -2.64
N ALA A 33 6.92 -5.90 -3.65
CA ALA A 33 8.06 -5.71 -4.56
C ALA A 33 9.07 -4.63 -4.11
N GLY A 34 8.96 -4.11 -2.90
CA GLY A 34 9.86 -3.07 -2.41
C GLY A 34 9.26 -1.66 -2.48
N PHE A 35 7.95 -1.55 -2.31
CA PHE A 35 7.19 -0.29 -2.31
C PHE A 35 7.43 0.56 -3.56
N ILE A 36 7.39 -0.09 -4.72
CA ILE A 36 7.55 0.57 -6.02
C ILE A 36 6.27 1.35 -6.34
N SER A 37 6.38 2.65 -6.43
CA SER A 37 5.27 3.53 -6.80
C SER A 37 5.02 3.51 -8.31
N ALA A 38 3.77 3.55 -8.70
CA ALA A 38 3.42 3.72 -10.10
C ALA A 38 3.80 5.12 -10.60
N ASN A 39 4.25 5.21 -11.84
CA ASN A 39 4.49 6.48 -12.50
C ASN A 39 3.16 7.12 -12.91
N ASN A 40 3.03 8.44 -12.75
CA ASN A 40 1.84 9.18 -13.13
C ASN A 40 1.42 8.94 -14.59
N GLU A 41 2.38 8.97 -15.50
CA GLU A 41 2.11 8.78 -16.94
C GLU A 41 1.70 7.33 -17.27
N TYR A 42 2.22 6.35 -16.54
CA TYR A 42 1.82 4.96 -16.66
C TYR A 42 0.37 4.77 -16.23
N LEU A 43 -0.01 5.29 -15.07
CA LEU A 43 -1.38 5.19 -14.57
C LEU A 43 -2.39 5.95 -15.44
N LYS A 44 -2.02 7.14 -15.93
CA LYS A 44 -2.86 7.90 -16.85
C LYS A 44 -3.14 7.13 -18.16
N GLU A 45 -2.11 6.47 -18.69
CA GLU A 45 -2.30 5.68 -19.92
C GLU A 45 -3.16 4.45 -19.66
N ILE A 46 -2.97 3.75 -18.52
CA ILE A 46 -3.87 2.65 -18.12
C ILE A 46 -5.32 3.14 -18.03
N ARG A 47 -5.59 4.25 -17.32
CA ARG A 47 -6.95 4.78 -17.19
C ARG A 47 -7.55 5.11 -18.56
N LYS A 48 -6.77 5.76 -19.42
CA LYS A 48 -7.19 6.11 -20.79
C LYS A 48 -7.52 4.88 -21.64
N LEU A 49 -6.71 3.83 -21.55
CA LEU A 49 -6.97 2.57 -22.27
C LEU A 49 -8.20 1.86 -21.70
N CYS A 50 -8.36 1.82 -20.40
CA CYS A 50 -9.53 1.26 -19.73
C CYS A 50 -10.81 2.01 -20.17
N ASP A 51 -10.79 3.33 -20.21
CA ASP A 51 -11.92 4.14 -20.67
C ASP A 51 -12.24 3.89 -22.15
N ARG A 52 -11.20 3.78 -22.99
CA ARG A 52 -11.36 3.55 -24.44
C ARG A 52 -12.00 2.20 -24.74
N HIS A 53 -11.61 1.16 -24.00
CA HIS A 53 -11.99 -0.23 -24.27
C HIS A 53 -13.09 -0.75 -23.33
N ASN A 54 -13.67 0.11 -22.47
CA ASN A 54 -14.66 -0.25 -21.45
C ASN A 54 -14.14 -1.34 -20.48
N VAL A 55 -12.85 -1.31 -20.14
CA VAL A 55 -12.18 -2.20 -19.21
C VAL A 55 -12.31 -1.66 -17.79
N ILE A 56 -12.60 -2.52 -16.83
CA ILE A 56 -12.73 -2.14 -15.42
C ILE A 56 -11.34 -1.96 -14.81
N LEU A 57 -11.04 -0.79 -14.28
CA LEU A 57 -9.81 -0.54 -13.50
C LEU A 57 -10.07 -0.79 -12.02
N ILE A 58 -9.31 -1.73 -11.45
CA ILE A 58 -9.39 -2.12 -10.04
C ILE A 58 -8.09 -1.71 -9.34
N PHE A 59 -8.20 -0.87 -8.30
CA PHE A 59 -7.07 -0.60 -7.43
C PHE A 59 -7.14 -1.42 -6.15
N ASP A 60 -6.12 -2.22 -5.92
CA ASP A 60 -5.85 -2.87 -4.63
C ASP A 60 -5.16 -1.85 -3.71
N GLU A 61 -5.95 -1.26 -2.82
CA GLU A 61 -5.46 -0.36 -1.78
C GLU A 61 -5.54 -0.98 -0.38
N LEU A 62 -5.45 -2.29 -0.29
CA LEU A 62 -5.39 -2.99 0.99
C LEU A 62 -4.23 -2.52 1.88
N GLN A 63 -3.12 -2.14 1.29
CA GLN A 63 -1.95 -1.64 2.03
C GLN A 63 -1.75 -0.13 1.88
N THR A 64 -2.03 0.44 0.73
CA THR A 64 -1.79 1.85 0.41
C THR A 64 -2.85 2.79 0.94
N GLY A 65 -4.07 2.28 1.17
CA GLY A 65 -5.21 3.05 1.63
C GLY A 65 -5.20 3.40 3.12
N ILE A 66 -6.29 4.00 3.55
CA ILE A 66 -6.58 4.34 4.96
C ILE A 66 -5.49 5.24 5.58
N GLY A 67 -5.08 6.26 4.81
CA GLY A 67 -4.17 7.30 5.29
C GLY A 67 -2.69 7.00 5.17
N ARG A 68 -2.30 5.82 4.72
CA ARG A 68 -0.92 5.33 4.75
C ARG A 68 0.07 6.18 3.93
N THR A 69 -0.37 6.72 2.79
CA THR A 69 0.46 7.38 1.77
C THR A 69 0.31 8.90 1.72
N GLY A 70 -0.30 9.52 2.74
CA GLY A 70 -0.48 10.98 2.81
C GLY A 70 -1.86 11.48 2.38
N LYS A 71 -2.66 10.63 1.79
CA LYS A 71 -4.07 10.82 1.45
C LYS A 71 -4.89 9.68 2.05
N MET A 72 -6.22 9.78 2.07
CA MET A 72 -7.05 8.66 2.51
C MET A 72 -6.80 7.42 1.65
N PHE A 73 -6.67 7.61 0.34
CA PHE A 73 -6.32 6.57 -0.62
C PHE A 73 -5.18 7.01 -1.52
N ALA A 74 -4.33 6.08 -1.94
CA ALA A 74 -3.17 6.39 -2.77
C ALA A 74 -3.56 6.93 -4.15
N PHE A 75 -4.68 6.49 -4.73
CA PHE A 75 -5.16 6.97 -6.02
C PHE A 75 -5.35 8.50 -6.08
N GLU A 76 -5.65 9.13 -4.93
CA GLU A 76 -5.80 10.59 -4.85
C GLU A 76 -4.51 11.34 -5.21
N ASN A 77 -3.33 10.73 -4.95
CA ASN A 77 -2.03 11.33 -5.32
C ASN A 77 -1.85 11.38 -6.84
N TYR A 78 -2.49 10.49 -7.57
CA TYR A 78 -2.41 10.37 -9.04
C TYR A 78 -3.53 11.09 -9.75
N LYS A 79 -4.58 11.52 -9.03
CA LYS A 79 -5.81 12.12 -9.58
C LYS A 79 -6.51 11.20 -10.59
N ILE A 80 -6.49 9.91 -10.33
CA ILE A 80 -7.12 8.88 -11.15
C ILE A 80 -8.08 8.10 -10.25
N VAL A 81 -9.33 8.00 -10.65
CA VAL A 81 -10.35 7.26 -9.91
C VAL A 81 -10.50 5.86 -10.54
N PRO A 82 -10.33 4.78 -9.79
CA PRO A 82 -10.61 3.43 -10.27
C PRO A 82 -12.12 3.18 -10.35
N ASP A 83 -12.54 2.20 -11.14
CA ASP A 83 -13.92 1.73 -11.18
C ASP A 83 -14.27 0.90 -9.95
N ILE A 84 -13.29 0.17 -9.43
CA ILE A 84 -13.39 -0.61 -8.19
C ILE A 84 -12.20 -0.30 -7.30
N LEU A 85 -12.48 0.02 -6.04
CA LEU A 85 -11.49 0.20 -5.00
C LEU A 85 -11.60 -0.94 -3.98
N VAL A 86 -10.49 -1.67 -3.75
CA VAL A 86 -10.41 -2.73 -2.74
C VAL A 86 -9.63 -2.23 -1.53
N ILE A 87 -10.24 -2.31 -0.35
CA ILE A 87 -9.66 -1.82 0.91
C ILE A 87 -9.80 -2.86 2.02
N GLY A 88 -8.97 -2.75 3.06
CA GLY A 88 -9.01 -3.68 4.19
C GLY A 88 -7.91 -3.35 5.21
N LYS A 89 -7.32 -4.36 5.82
CA LYS A 89 -6.23 -4.21 6.81
C LYS A 89 -6.49 -3.10 7.83
N ALA A 90 -5.86 -1.94 7.65
CA ALA A 90 -5.98 -0.78 8.56
C ALA A 90 -7.43 -0.30 8.75
N LEU A 91 -8.33 -0.54 7.77
CA LEU A 91 -9.74 -0.21 7.87
C LEU A 91 -10.38 -0.81 9.13
N GLY A 92 -9.98 -2.03 9.51
CA GLY A 92 -10.56 -2.75 10.63
C GLY A 92 -10.17 -2.23 12.02
N GLY A 93 -9.11 -1.39 12.12
CA GLY A 93 -8.63 -0.92 13.42
C GLY A 93 -8.20 -2.05 14.36
N GLY A 94 -7.73 -3.18 13.81
CA GLY A 94 -7.37 -4.41 14.52
C GLY A 94 -8.29 -5.60 14.24
N PHE A 95 -9.48 -5.37 13.68
CA PHE A 95 -10.40 -6.45 13.28
C PHE A 95 -10.20 -6.85 11.81
N PRO A 96 -10.43 -8.11 11.45
CA PRO A 96 -10.35 -8.59 10.09
C PRO A 96 -11.51 -8.04 9.25
N ILE A 97 -11.20 -7.23 8.23
CA ILE A 97 -12.17 -6.63 7.33
C ILE A 97 -11.60 -6.51 5.92
N GLY A 98 -12.45 -6.73 4.95
CA GLY A 98 -12.26 -6.34 3.56
C GLY A 98 -13.49 -5.61 3.06
N ALA A 99 -13.31 -4.66 2.16
CA ALA A 99 -14.41 -3.97 1.52
C ALA A 99 -14.06 -3.71 0.05
N LEU A 100 -15.09 -3.77 -0.78
CA LEU A 100 -15.05 -3.41 -2.19
C LEU A 100 -15.97 -2.23 -2.38
N ILE A 101 -15.48 -1.19 -3.00
CA ILE A 101 -16.21 0.05 -3.25
C ILE A 101 -16.28 0.25 -4.77
N SER A 102 -17.47 0.51 -5.28
CA SER A 102 -17.71 0.80 -6.69
C SER A 102 -19.02 1.57 -6.84
N ASP A 103 -19.33 1.95 -8.07
CA ASP A 103 -20.62 2.57 -8.37
C ASP A 103 -21.80 1.57 -8.22
N ARG A 104 -22.99 2.11 -8.02
CA ARG A 104 -24.21 1.31 -7.85
C ARG A 104 -24.54 0.48 -9.09
N LYS A 105 -24.25 0.99 -10.30
CA LYS A 105 -24.56 0.32 -11.56
C LYS A 105 -23.74 -0.97 -11.69
N LEU A 106 -22.45 -0.92 -11.33
CA LEU A 106 -21.59 -2.09 -11.37
C LEU A 106 -21.96 -3.09 -10.27
N LEU A 107 -22.14 -2.62 -9.02
CA LEU A 107 -22.50 -3.48 -7.89
C LEU A 107 -23.87 -4.13 -8.04
N SER A 108 -24.84 -3.47 -8.71
CA SER A 108 -26.18 -4.05 -8.92
C SER A 108 -26.17 -5.35 -9.72
N LYS A 109 -25.11 -5.60 -10.49
CA LYS A 109 -24.95 -6.86 -11.24
C LYS A 109 -24.79 -8.10 -10.31
N PHE A 110 -24.42 -7.89 -9.05
CA PHE A 110 -24.35 -8.97 -8.06
C PHE A 110 -25.72 -9.35 -7.47
N THR A 111 -26.79 -8.62 -7.78
CA THR A 111 -28.13 -8.88 -7.21
C THR A 111 -28.90 -9.96 -7.97
N SER A 112 -28.40 -10.37 -9.12
CA SER A 112 -29.05 -11.38 -9.99
C SER A 112 -27.99 -12.17 -10.74
N ASN A 113 -28.34 -13.42 -11.02
CA ASN A 113 -27.61 -14.32 -11.93
C ASN A 113 -26.13 -14.60 -11.61
N PRO A 114 -25.77 -15.29 -10.47
CA PRO A 114 -26.72 -15.92 -9.55
C PRO A 114 -27.21 -14.95 -8.46
N GLU A 115 -28.41 -15.17 -7.95
CA GLU A 115 -28.87 -14.50 -6.74
C GLU A 115 -27.91 -14.81 -5.59
N LEU A 116 -27.61 -13.80 -4.77
CA LEU A 116 -26.72 -13.92 -3.61
C LEU A 116 -25.28 -14.37 -3.94
N GLY A 117 -24.84 -14.23 -5.18
CA GLY A 117 -23.50 -14.64 -5.61
C GLY A 117 -22.33 -13.95 -4.92
N HIS A 118 -22.59 -12.89 -4.14
CA HIS A 118 -21.59 -12.12 -3.39
C HIS A 118 -21.64 -12.33 -1.87
N ILE A 119 -22.44 -13.29 -1.39
CA ILE A 119 -22.62 -13.53 0.06
C ILE A 119 -21.32 -14.12 0.64
N THR A 120 -20.96 -13.60 1.83
CA THR A 120 -19.95 -14.18 2.72
C THR A 120 -20.54 -14.32 4.12
N THR A 121 -20.10 -15.34 4.87
CA THR A 121 -20.63 -15.63 6.22
C THR A 121 -20.52 -14.44 7.17
N PHE A 122 -19.43 -13.68 7.11
CA PHE A 122 -19.17 -12.54 8.00
C PHE A 122 -19.24 -11.18 7.30
N GLY A 123 -19.75 -11.13 6.05
CA GLY A 123 -19.94 -9.88 5.32
C GLY A 123 -20.89 -8.94 6.05
N GLY A 124 -20.44 -7.71 6.31
CA GLY A 124 -21.25 -6.72 7.04
C GLY A 124 -21.44 -6.99 8.53
N HIS A 125 -20.61 -7.85 9.15
CA HIS A 125 -20.70 -8.14 10.58
C HIS A 125 -20.68 -6.83 11.41
N PRO A 126 -21.69 -6.58 12.30
CA PRO A 126 -21.88 -5.26 12.90
C PRO A 126 -20.73 -4.80 13.78
N VAL A 127 -20.08 -5.70 14.52
CA VAL A 127 -18.92 -5.35 15.35
C VAL A 127 -17.74 -4.90 14.48
N ILE A 128 -17.45 -5.63 13.42
CA ILE A 128 -16.35 -5.33 12.49
C ILE A 128 -16.64 -4.04 11.73
N ALA A 129 -17.87 -3.85 11.25
CA ALA A 129 -18.29 -2.63 10.57
C ALA A 129 -18.21 -1.40 11.48
N SER A 130 -18.62 -1.54 12.75
CA SER A 130 -18.51 -0.48 13.76
C SER A 130 -17.04 -0.10 14.04
N ALA A 131 -16.14 -1.09 14.13
CA ALA A 131 -14.71 -0.85 14.29
C ALA A 131 -14.13 -0.10 13.09
N GLY A 132 -14.50 -0.51 11.86
CA GLY A 132 -14.10 0.17 10.63
C GLY A 132 -14.58 1.61 10.58
N LEU A 133 -15.86 1.85 10.89
CA LEU A 133 -16.42 3.19 10.97
C LEU A 133 -15.64 4.07 11.98
N LYS A 134 -15.37 3.52 13.17
CA LYS A 134 -14.64 4.26 14.20
C LYS A 134 -13.20 4.58 13.78
N THR A 135 -12.54 3.65 13.11
CA THR A 135 -11.20 3.86 12.55
C THR A 135 -11.18 5.03 11.57
N LEU A 136 -12.12 5.06 10.61
CA LEU A 136 -12.23 6.16 9.66
C LEU A 136 -12.51 7.49 10.34
N GLN A 137 -13.44 7.51 11.31
CA GLN A 137 -13.76 8.72 12.08
C GLN A 137 -12.55 9.28 12.83
N ILE A 138 -11.72 8.44 13.45
CA ILE A 138 -10.51 8.86 14.17
C ILE A 138 -9.49 9.43 13.19
N ILE A 139 -9.20 8.72 12.10
CA ILE A 139 -8.21 9.15 11.10
C ILE A 139 -8.58 10.52 10.51
N LEU A 140 -9.86 10.72 10.19
CA LEU A 140 -10.35 11.98 9.63
C LEU A 140 -10.35 13.10 10.67
N ARG A 141 -10.90 12.85 11.87
CA ARG A 141 -10.97 13.83 12.97
C ARG A 141 -9.59 14.34 13.36
N GLU A 142 -8.62 13.43 13.50
CA GLU A 142 -7.27 13.74 13.95
C GLU A 142 -6.33 14.07 12.78
N LYS A 143 -6.84 14.00 11.55
CA LYS A 143 -6.10 14.29 10.31
C LYS A 143 -4.80 13.46 10.21
N LEU A 144 -4.83 12.22 10.69
CA LEU A 144 -3.64 11.37 10.78
C LEU A 144 -3.00 11.14 9.41
N HIS A 145 -3.81 10.98 8.36
CA HIS A 145 -3.35 10.81 6.99
C HIS A 145 -2.48 11.99 6.51
N LEU A 146 -2.83 13.23 6.88
CA LEU A 146 -2.06 14.42 6.46
C LEU A 146 -0.71 14.52 7.18
N LYS A 147 -0.61 14.01 8.41
CA LYS A 147 0.61 14.04 9.22
C LYS A 147 1.68 13.05 8.72
N THR A 148 1.31 12.07 7.89
CA THR A 148 2.26 11.03 7.44
C THR A 148 3.38 11.58 6.57
N ILE A 149 3.14 12.63 5.79
CA ILE A 149 4.16 13.24 4.94
C ILE A 149 5.25 13.96 5.77
N GLU A 150 4.87 14.60 6.87
CA GLU A 150 5.84 15.21 7.79
C GLU A 150 6.68 14.13 8.46
N LYS A 151 6.06 13.05 8.92
CA LYS A 151 6.72 11.89 9.51
C LYS A 151 7.66 11.19 8.53
N GLU A 152 7.25 11.05 7.26
CA GLU A 152 8.10 10.55 6.18
C GLU A 152 9.40 11.38 6.06
N LYS A 153 9.29 12.70 6.08
CA LYS A 153 10.48 13.58 6.01
C LYS A 153 11.45 13.32 7.14
N ILE A 154 10.97 13.05 8.36
CA ILE A 154 11.83 12.72 9.50
C ILE A 154 12.59 11.42 9.22
N PHE A 155 11.90 10.35 8.80
CA PHE A 155 12.56 9.09 8.44
C PHE A 155 13.62 9.29 7.36
N ARG A 156 13.29 9.97 6.25
CA ARG A 156 14.23 10.21 5.15
C ARG A 156 15.43 11.04 5.54
N ASN A 157 15.27 12.00 6.46
CA ASN A 157 16.36 12.84 6.95
C ASN A 157 17.27 12.08 7.90
N ARG A 158 16.73 11.20 8.74
CA ARG A 158 17.44 10.46 9.77
C ARG A 158 18.14 9.19 9.25
N LEU A 159 17.52 8.49 8.30
CA LEU A 159 18.01 7.20 7.79
C LEU A 159 18.98 7.41 6.62
N LYS A 160 20.16 7.93 6.93
CA LYS A 160 21.27 8.11 5.98
C LYS A 160 22.45 7.26 6.41
N HIS A 161 22.80 6.27 5.62
CA HIS A 161 23.93 5.37 5.86
C HIS A 161 24.39 4.78 4.54
N GLU A 162 25.68 4.51 4.40
CA GLU A 162 26.26 3.96 3.16
C GLU A 162 25.71 2.58 2.75
N LEU A 163 25.20 1.80 3.70
CA LEU A 163 24.58 0.50 3.45
C LEU A 163 23.13 0.61 2.94
N ILE A 164 22.52 1.80 2.95
CA ILE A 164 21.18 2.09 2.41
C ILE A 164 21.36 2.65 1.00
N GLU A 165 20.90 1.92 -0.01
CA GLU A 165 20.92 2.40 -1.39
C GLU A 165 19.80 3.40 -1.67
N GLU A 166 18.60 3.12 -1.13
CA GLU A 166 17.40 3.91 -1.41
C GLU A 166 16.38 3.78 -0.28
N ILE A 167 15.56 4.80 -0.09
CA ILE A 167 14.33 4.73 0.70
C ILE A 167 13.15 4.88 -0.26
N ARG A 168 12.39 3.79 -0.47
CA ARG A 168 11.21 3.74 -1.34
C ARG A 168 9.92 3.92 -0.58
N GLY A 169 8.87 4.24 -1.31
CA GLY A 169 7.51 4.37 -0.79
C GLY A 169 7.07 5.82 -0.56
N SER A 170 5.95 6.00 0.11
CA SER A 170 5.32 7.30 0.39
C SER A 170 4.62 7.29 1.75
N GLY A 171 4.61 8.44 2.42
CA GLY A 171 4.01 8.59 3.75
C GLY A 171 4.66 7.69 4.79
N LEU A 172 3.86 6.87 5.45
CA LEU A 172 4.34 5.84 6.38
C LEU A 172 4.28 4.42 5.78
N MET A 173 4.37 4.31 4.47
CA MET A 173 4.63 3.08 3.74
C MET A 173 6.02 3.19 3.12
N LEU A 174 7.05 2.97 3.93
CA LEU A 174 8.46 3.11 3.54
C LEU A 174 9.20 1.79 3.65
N CYS A 175 10.24 1.62 2.82
CA CYS A 175 11.25 0.58 3.02
C CYS A 175 12.64 1.10 2.70
N LEU A 176 13.62 0.52 3.39
CA LEU A 176 15.04 0.70 3.08
C LEU A 176 15.45 -0.38 2.10
N ILE A 177 16.03 0.00 0.98
CA ILE A 177 16.69 -0.93 0.06
C ILE A 177 18.17 -0.98 0.45
N MET A 178 18.58 -2.12 0.94
CA MET A 178 19.95 -2.35 1.39
C MET A 178 20.84 -2.76 0.21
N LYS A 179 22.16 -2.58 0.31
CA LYS A 179 23.12 -2.98 -0.73
C LYS A 179 22.99 -4.46 -1.12
N ASN A 180 22.64 -5.32 -0.17
CA ASN A 180 22.39 -6.74 -0.45
C ASN A 180 21.42 -7.33 0.60
N SER A 181 20.95 -8.55 0.34
CA SER A 181 20.00 -9.26 1.21
C SER A 181 20.59 -9.73 2.56
N SER A 182 21.90 -9.95 2.63
CA SER A 182 22.57 -10.30 3.89
C SER A 182 22.50 -9.15 4.87
N ILE A 183 22.79 -7.92 4.42
CA ILE A 183 22.68 -6.71 5.24
C ILE A 183 21.22 -6.50 5.71
N ALA A 184 20.25 -6.72 4.82
CA ALA A 184 18.84 -6.62 5.21
C ALA A 184 18.48 -7.61 6.32
N SER A 185 18.93 -8.86 6.21
CA SER A 185 18.70 -9.91 7.20
C SER A 185 19.36 -9.59 8.53
N GLN A 186 20.61 -9.13 8.51
CA GLN A 186 21.33 -8.75 9.73
C GLN A 186 20.66 -7.55 10.40
N LEU A 187 20.24 -6.52 9.64
CA LEU A 187 19.53 -5.37 10.19
C LEU A 187 18.24 -5.77 10.91
N VAL A 188 17.43 -6.64 10.31
CA VAL A 188 16.18 -7.11 10.94
C VAL A 188 16.48 -7.85 12.26
N SER A 189 17.47 -8.76 12.26
CA SER A 189 17.86 -9.53 13.45
C SER A 189 18.43 -8.63 14.55
N GLU A 190 19.38 -7.75 14.23
CA GLU A 190 20.01 -6.85 15.19
C GLU A 190 19.03 -5.84 15.78
N SER A 191 18.09 -5.34 14.96
CA SER A 191 17.05 -4.41 15.42
C SER A 191 16.11 -5.10 16.42
N LEU A 192 15.76 -6.37 16.17
CA LEU A 192 14.92 -7.15 17.10
C LEU A 192 15.59 -7.29 18.46
N ASN A 193 16.90 -7.59 18.51
CA ASN A 193 17.67 -7.66 19.74
C ASN A 193 17.71 -6.34 20.53
N LYS A 194 17.44 -5.22 19.86
CA LYS A 194 17.35 -3.88 20.46
C LYS A 194 15.90 -3.42 20.72
N GLY A 195 14.92 -4.32 20.57
CA GLY A 195 13.51 -4.03 20.83
C GLY A 195 12.79 -3.32 19.68
N LEU A 196 13.39 -3.22 18.48
CA LEU A 196 12.77 -2.66 17.31
C LEU A 196 12.38 -3.77 16.32
N ILE A 197 11.07 -3.94 16.07
CA ILE A 197 10.56 -4.92 15.13
C ILE A 197 10.58 -4.32 13.74
N LEU A 198 11.46 -4.80 12.89
CA LEU A 198 11.47 -4.56 11.45
C LEU A 198 11.05 -5.84 10.72
N PHE A 199 10.70 -5.72 9.42
CA PHE A 199 10.25 -6.87 8.65
C PHE A 199 10.74 -6.84 7.21
N PHE A 200 10.81 -8.02 6.59
CA PHE A 200 11.15 -8.19 5.19
C PHE A 200 9.98 -7.85 4.27
N LEU A 201 10.27 -7.74 2.96
CA LEU A 201 9.27 -7.75 1.90
C LEU A 201 9.33 -9.06 1.09
N LEU A 202 8.23 -9.43 0.45
CA LEU A 202 8.07 -10.77 -0.12
C LEU A 202 8.98 -11.03 -1.33
N TYR A 203 9.11 -10.06 -2.23
CA TYR A 203 9.77 -10.24 -3.52
C TYR A 203 11.07 -9.44 -3.67
N GLU A 204 11.34 -8.45 -2.82
CA GLU A 204 12.60 -7.72 -2.78
C GLU A 204 13.36 -8.09 -1.50
N LYS A 205 14.31 -9.01 -1.63
CA LYS A 205 15.09 -9.54 -0.48
C LYS A 205 16.00 -8.51 0.18
N ARG A 206 16.31 -7.41 -0.48
CA ARG A 206 17.12 -6.31 0.05
C ARG A 206 16.29 -5.30 0.83
N ALA A 207 14.96 -5.41 0.78
CA ALA A 207 14.06 -4.43 1.38
C ALA A 207 13.79 -4.74 2.85
N VAL A 208 13.93 -3.72 3.69
CA VAL A 208 13.53 -3.73 5.10
C VAL A 208 12.38 -2.74 5.27
N ARG A 209 11.22 -3.24 5.68
CA ARG A 209 9.96 -2.49 5.77
C ARG A 209 9.91 -1.59 6.99
N ILE A 210 9.47 -0.34 6.79
CA ILE A 210 9.17 0.66 7.81
C ILE A 210 7.72 1.09 7.64
N THR A 211 6.80 0.51 8.40
CA THR A 211 5.36 0.79 8.33
C THR A 211 4.77 0.94 9.73
N PRO A 212 5.19 1.97 10.47
CA PRO A 212 4.71 2.18 11.83
C PRO A 212 3.22 2.58 11.84
N PRO A 213 2.53 2.57 13.00
CA PRO A 213 1.18 3.09 13.10
C PRO A 213 1.11 4.58 12.73
N LEU A 214 -0.01 5.04 12.19
CA LEU A 214 -0.19 6.47 11.83
C LEU A 214 -0.04 7.40 13.03
N THR A 215 -0.27 6.88 14.24
CA THR A 215 -0.18 7.60 15.51
C THR A 215 1.24 7.75 16.04
N ILE A 216 2.24 7.09 15.43
CA ILE A 216 3.64 7.16 15.88
C ILE A 216 4.07 8.62 16.12
N SER A 217 4.69 8.89 17.25
CA SER A 217 5.22 10.20 17.60
C SER A 217 6.58 10.46 16.95
N GLU A 218 6.97 11.73 16.87
CA GLU A 218 8.30 12.11 16.39
C GLU A 218 9.42 11.53 17.25
N ASN A 219 9.22 11.47 18.57
CA ASN A 219 10.19 10.87 19.48
C ASN A 219 10.41 9.39 19.20
N GLU A 220 9.32 8.61 19.00
CA GLU A 220 9.41 7.19 18.64
C GLU A 220 10.06 7.00 17.26
N ILE A 221 9.80 7.87 16.30
CA ILE A 221 10.50 7.85 14.99
C ILE A 221 12.00 8.03 15.20
N ASN A 222 12.39 9.04 15.98
CA ASN A 222 13.80 9.31 16.25
C ASN A 222 14.48 8.13 16.96
N GLN A 223 13.86 7.56 17.98
CA GLN A 223 14.36 6.37 18.68
C GLN A 223 14.53 5.18 17.72
N GLY A 224 13.52 4.90 16.87
CA GLY A 224 13.60 3.82 15.88
C GLY A 224 14.72 4.04 14.87
N CYS A 225 14.88 5.28 14.38
CA CYS A 225 15.97 5.63 13.48
C CYS A 225 17.35 5.48 14.14
N ASP A 226 17.50 5.87 15.41
CA ASP A 226 18.76 5.72 16.15
C ASP A 226 19.15 4.24 16.31
N ILE A 227 18.17 3.37 16.59
CA ILE A 227 18.40 1.92 16.66
C ILE A 227 18.86 1.39 15.30
N ILE A 228 18.18 1.75 14.22
CA ILE A 228 18.54 1.32 12.85
C ILE A 228 19.98 1.73 12.52
N ILE A 229 20.31 3.01 12.71
CA ILE A 229 21.67 3.52 12.41
C ILE A 229 22.74 2.86 13.28
N GLN A 230 22.44 2.62 14.58
CA GLN A 230 23.36 1.90 15.46
C GLN A 230 23.57 0.44 15.03
N CYS A 231 22.53 -0.23 14.52
CA CYS A 231 22.66 -1.58 13.97
C CYS A 231 23.51 -1.57 12.70
N LEU A 232 23.24 -0.66 11.77
CA LEU A 232 23.99 -0.55 10.52
C LEU A 232 25.48 -0.27 10.73
N LYS A 233 25.86 0.53 11.74
CA LYS A 233 27.28 0.77 12.10
C LYS A 233 28.03 -0.47 12.57
N LYS A 234 27.33 -1.52 12.97
CA LYS A 234 27.93 -2.79 13.43
C LYS A 234 27.99 -3.84 12.33
N ILE A 235 27.26 -3.64 11.25
CA ILE A 235 27.23 -4.54 10.09
C ILE A 235 28.41 -4.16 9.20
N ASN A 236 29.34 -5.09 9.00
CA ASN A 236 30.52 -4.93 8.14
C ASN A 236 30.23 -5.39 6.70
#